data_c9ae9be4b91d5ba1902d888893816bc9
#
_entry.id   c9ae9be4b91d5ba1902d888893816bc9
#
_cell.length_a   1.000
_cell.length_b   1.000
_cell.length_c   1.000
_cell.angle_alpha   90.00
_cell.angle_beta   90.00
_cell.angle_gamma   90.00
#
_symmetry.space_group_name_H-M   'P 1'
#
loop_
_entity.id
_entity.type
_entity.pdbx_description
1 polymer ?
#
loop_
_entity_poly.entity_id
_entity_poly.type
_entity_poly.pdbx_seq_one_letter_code
_entity_poly.pdbx_strand_id
1 'polypeptide(L)'
;MHKDKKLGGILCKSHPGRYTVGIGINTNNKIDPELGKFGAISLKEIMNCDISNEELCYSLISAVEAQEKVLSHSITYVTYCNEHLFGRNAMAQIDVGTTPFEAEILGIDLSGALIIKKSRGEIVNLHTGSILSLQALS
;
A
#
# COMPACT_ATOMS: atom_id res chain seq x y z
N MET A 1 3.09 -3.43 5.05
CA MET A 1 2.51 -3.74 6.38
C MET A 1 3.31 -4.86 7.03
N HIS A 2 3.46 -4.85 8.34
CA HIS A 2 4.05 -5.96 9.11
C HIS A 2 3.19 -6.16 10.37
N LYS A 3 2.59 -7.37 10.53
CA LYS A 3 1.66 -7.68 11.63
C LYS A 3 0.60 -6.58 11.82
N ASP A 4 -0.07 -6.20 10.73
CA ASP A 4 -1.11 -5.16 10.64
C ASP A 4 -0.66 -3.73 10.96
N LYS A 5 0.65 -3.50 11.18
CA LYS A 5 1.23 -2.17 11.40
C LYS A 5 1.85 -1.60 10.12
N LYS A 6 1.75 -0.30 9.96
CA LYS A 6 2.29 0.43 8.80
C LYS A 6 3.78 0.66 8.95
N LEU A 7 4.58 0.05 8.07
CA LEU A 7 6.04 0.26 8.01
C LEU A 7 6.42 1.53 7.26
N GLY A 8 5.64 1.89 6.23
CA GLY A 8 5.96 3.01 5.36
C GLY A 8 4.83 3.34 4.40
N GLY A 9 5.08 4.20 3.46
CA GLY A 9 4.12 4.60 2.43
C GLY A 9 4.79 4.97 1.13
N ILE A 10 4.05 4.85 0.03
CA ILE A 10 4.47 5.22 -1.31
C ILE A 10 3.48 6.27 -1.83
N LEU A 11 4.01 7.37 -2.35
CA LEU A 11 3.24 8.41 -3.00
C LEU A 11 3.71 8.54 -4.45
N CYS A 12 2.77 8.45 -5.39
CA CYS A 12 3.04 8.62 -6.80
C CYS A 12 2.36 9.88 -7.32
N LYS A 13 3.08 10.68 -8.10
CA LYS A 13 2.55 11.84 -8.80
C LYS A 13 2.86 11.72 -10.29
N SER A 14 1.81 11.75 -11.11
CA SER A 14 1.93 11.74 -12.57
C SER A 14 2.11 13.15 -13.10
N HIS A 15 3.01 13.30 -14.07
CA HIS A 15 3.23 14.49 -14.87
C HIS A 15 3.32 14.09 -16.34
N PRO A 16 3.12 15.00 -17.30
CA PRO A 16 3.34 14.68 -18.71
C PRO A 16 4.73 14.08 -18.96
N GLY A 17 4.77 12.84 -19.44
CA GLY A 17 5.99 12.12 -19.78
C GLY A 17 6.87 11.65 -18.60
N ARG A 18 6.43 11.80 -17.35
CA ARG A 18 7.20 11.35 -16.17
C ARG A 18 6.32 11.07 -14.95
N TYR A 19 6.85 10.25 -14.06
CA TYR A 19 6.28 10.00 -12.73
C TYR A 19 7.26 10.41 -11.65
N THR A 20 6.75 10.95 -10.56
CA THR A 20 7.53 11.17 -9.33
C THR A 20 7.02 10.18 -8.29
N VAL A 21 7.93 9.38 -7.72
CA VAL A 21 7.61 8.40 -6.69
C VAL A 21 8.36 8.77 -5.42
N GLY A 22 7.61 9.00 -4.34
CA GLY A 22 8.16 9.19 -3.00
C GLY A 22 7.96 7.93 -2.18
N ILE A 23 9.03 7.38 -1.60
CA ILE A 23 8.99 6.21 -0.73
C ILE A 23 9.43 6.64 0.66
N GLY A 24 8.54 6.52 1.65
CA GLY A 24 8.83 6.78 3.05
C GLY A 24 8.82 5.47 3.84
N ILE A 25 9.90 5.19 4.58
CA ILE A 25 10.03 3.99 5.42
C ILE A 25 10.45 4.42 6.82
N ASN A 26 9.76 3.86 7.83
CA ASN A 26 10.17 4.00 9.22
C ASN A 26 11.39 3.10 9.46
N THR A 27 12.58 3.68 9.57
CA THR A 27 13.83 2.92 9.74
C THR A 27 14.20 2.78 11.21
N ASN A 28 14.83 3.80 11.81
CA ASN A 28 15.37 3.78 13.17
C ASN A 28 14.59 4.65 14.15
N ASN A 29 13.57 5.36 13.66
CA ASN A 29 12.78 6.26 14.48
C ASN A 29 11.97 5.48 15.52
N LYS A 30 11.87 6.02 16.71
CA LYS A 30 10.94 5.54 17.72
C LYS A 30 9.53 5.90 17.27
N ILE A 31 8.67 4.91 17.17
CA ILE A 31 7.30 5.11 16.75
C ILE A 31 6.45 5.46 17.97
N ASP A 32 5.67 6.53 17.85
CA ASP A 32 4.63 6.84 18.84
C ASP A 32 3.50 5.81 18.70
N PRO A 33 3.16 5.08 19.78
CA PRO A 33 2.09 4.09 19.75
C PRO A 33 0.72 4.64 19.32
N GLU A 34 0.50 5.95 19.50
CA GLU A 34 -0.74 6.62 19.15
C GLU A 34 -0.82 7.08 17.69
N LEU A 35 0.27 6.90 16.91
CA LEU A 35 0.32 7.30 15.51
C LEU A 35 -0.51 6.36 14.62
N GLY A 36 -1.69 6.85 14.25
CA GLY A 36 -2.55 6.30 13.19
C GLY A 36 -3.40 5.10 13.61
N LYS A 37 -4.50 4.92 12.88
CA LYS A 37 -5.51 3.87 13.15
C LYS A 37 -4.98 2.43 13.02
N PHE A 38 -3.95 2.22 12.21
CA PHE A 38 -3.32 0.90 12.01
C PHE A 38 -2.07 0.71 12.87
N GLY A 39 -1.72 1.70 13.71
CA GLY A 39 -0.41 1.74 14.34
C GLY A 39 0.72 1.86 13.30
N ALA A 40 1.93 2.08 13.79
CA ALA A 40 3.12 2.12 12.95
C ALA A 40 4.20 1.20 13.53
N ILE A 41 5.17 0.81 12.70
CA ILE A 41 6.33 0.00 13.11
C ILE A 41 7.54 0.47 12.31
N SER A 42 8.73 0.34 12.89
CA SER A 42 10.00 0.63 12.22
C SER A 42 10.76 -0.65 11.87
N LEU A 43 11.69 -0.55 10.93
CA LEU A 43 12.60 -1.65 10.61
C LEU A 43 13.45 -2.05 11.81
N LYS A 44 13.90 -1.07 12.61
CA LYS A 44 14.64 -1.32 13.85
C LYS A 44 13.86 -2.20 14.82
N GLU A 45 12.55 -1.96 14.96
CA GLU A 45 11.69 -2.79 15.84
C GLU A 45 11.50 -4.20 15.28
N ILE A 46 11.44 -4.36 13.94
CA ILE A 46 11.28 -5.66 13.29
C ILE A 46 12.58 -6.49 13.37
N MET A 47 13.71 -5.85 13.06
CA MET A 47 15.01 -6.52 12.93
C MET A 47 15.80 -6.58 14.23
N ASN A 48 15.38 -5.80 15.24
CA ASN A 48 16.05 -5.63 16.54
C ASN A 48 17.52 -5.15 16.41
N CYS A 49 17.81 -4.33 15.39
CA CYS A 49 19.10 -3.70 15.15
C CYS A 49 18.94 -2.36 14.45
N ASP A 50 19.98 -1.53 14.52
CA ASP A 50 20.00 -0.28 13.75
C ASP A 50 20.15 -0.55 12.25
N ILE A 51 19.39 0.19 11.46
CA ILE A 51 19.35 0.08 10.01
C ILE A 51 20.25 1.14 9.38
N SER A 52 21.15 0.74 8.49
CA SER A 52 21.87 1.66 7.63
C SER A 52 20.91 2.24 6.58
N ASN A 53 20.57 3.53 6.73
CA ASN A 53 19.70 4.22 5.77
C ASN A 53 20.34 4.30 4.38
N GLU A 54 21.66 4.37 4.31
CA GLU A 54 22.42 4.41 3.06
C GLU A 54 22.28 3.08 2.30
N GLU A 55 22.57 1.96 2.97
CA GLU A 55 22.43 0.61 2.38
C GLU A 55 20.99 0.31 1.98
N LEU A 56 20.01 0.73 2.79
CA LEU A 56 18.60 0.60 2.46
C LEU A 56 18.25 1.40 1.20
N CYS A 57 18.75 2.63 1.07
CA CYS A 57 18.51 3.47 -0.09
C CYS A 57 19.05 2.84 -1.37
N TYR A 58 20.28 2.33 -1.36
CA TYR A 58 20.87 1.59 -2.49
C TYR A 58 20.06 0.35 -2.85
N SER A 59 19.64 -0.41 -1.85
CA SER A 59 18.83 -1.61 -2.04
C SER A 59 17.47 -1.29 -2.68
N LEU A 60 16.82 -0.20 -2.26
CA LEU A 60 15.55 0.25 -2.83
C LEU A 60 15.70 0.70 -4.28
N ILE A 61 16.75 1.49 -4.59
CA ILE A 61 17.02 1.94 -5.96
C ILE A 61 17.23 0.72 -6.86
N SER A 62 18.10 -0.21 -6.46
CA SER A 62 18.36 -1.44 -7.21
C SER A 62 17.10 -2.30 -7.41
N ALA A 63 16.24 -2.37 -6.40
CA ALA A 63 14.97 -3.09 -6.51
C ALA A 63 14.01 -2.43 -7.49
N VAL A 64 13.92 -1.10 -7.51
CA VAL A 64 13.08 -0.36 -8.47
C VAL A 64 13.60 -0.55 -9.90
N GLU A 65 14.92 -0.40 -10.12
CA GLU A 65 15.55 -0.60 -11.42
C GLU A 65 15.37 -2.04 -11.96
N ALA A 66 15.46 -3.04 -11.08
CA ALA A 66 15.21 -4.43 -11.45
C ALA A 66 13.75 -4.65 -11.88
N GLN A 67 12.81 -3.98 -11.24
CA GLN A 67 11.38 -4.09 -11.56
C GLN A 67 11.03 -3.38 -12.87
N GLU A 68 11.71 -2.31 -13.25
CA GLU A 68 11.47 -1.61 -14.52
C GLU A 68 11.58 -2.56 -15.72
N LYS A 69 12.52 -3.52 -15.68
CA LYS A 69 12.68 -4.55 -16.71
C LYS A 69 11.51 -5.54 -16.79
N VAL A 70 10.78 -5.74 -15.70
CA VAL A 70 9.63 -6.65 -15.58
C VAL A 70 8.32 -5.95 -15.94
N LEU A 71 8.27 -4.63 -15.85
CA LEU A 71 7.08 -3.79 -16.09
C LEU A 71 6.53 -3.86 -17.54
N SER A 72 7.26 -4.44 -18.47
CA SER A 72 6.79 -4.66 -19.85
C SER A 72 5.60 -5.65 -19.95
N HIS A 73 5.27 -6.37 -18.87
CA HIS A 73 4.20 -7.37 -18.82
C HIS A 73 3.14 -7.00 -17.77
N SER A 74 2.28 -6.03 -18.12
CA SER A 74 1.26 -5.46 -17.22
C SER A 74 0.34 -6.48 -16.53
N ILE A 75 -0.04 -7.56 -17.21
CA ILE A 75 -0.94 -8.60 -16.66
C ILE A 75 -0.26 -9.34 -15.50
N THR A 76 0.98 -9.74 -15.65
CA THR A 76 1.76 -10.44 -14.61
C THR A 76 1.91 -9.56 -13.37
N TYR A 77 2.04 -8.25 -13.57
CA TYR A 77 2.22 -7.28 -12.51
C TYR A 77 0.97 -7.12 -11.64
N VAL A 78 -0.18 -6.96 -12.28
CA VAL A 78 -1.46 -6.84 -11.57
C VAL A 78 -1.79 -8.13 -10.82
N THR A 79 -1.49 -9.30 -11.40
CA THR A 79 -1.65 -10.59 -10.72
C THR A 79 -0.80 -10.64 -9.45
N TYR A 80 0.49 -10.32 -9.54
CA TYR A 80 1.40 -10.26 -8.39
C TYR A 80 0.90 -9.28 -7.32
N CYS A 81 0.50 -8.07 -7.71
CA CYS A 81 -0.04 -7.09 -6.77
C CYS A 81 -1.32 -7.59 -6.07
N ASN A 82 -2.21 -8.26 -6.81
CA ASN A 82 -3.43 -8.80 -6.23
C ASN A 82 -3.17 -9.97 -5.27
N GLU A 83 -2.16 -10.79 -5.53
CA GLU A 83 -1.76 -11.87 -4.62
C GLU A 83 -1.19 -11.34 -3.29
N HIS A 84 -0.55 -10.16 -3.32
CA HIS A 84 0.10 -9.53 -2.17
C HIS A 84 -0.69 -8.34 -1.60
N LEU A 85 -1.90 -8.08 -2.11
CA LEU A 85 -2.71 -6.95 -1.67
C LEU A 85 -3.21 -7.18 -0.24
N PHE A 86 -2.74 -6.32 0.67
CA PHE A 86 -3.19 -6.34 2.05
C PHE A 86 -4.69 -6.01 2.15
N GLY A 87 -5.45 -6.83 2.87
CA GLY A 87 -6.88 -6.66 3.03
C GLY A 87 -7.73 -7.11 1.84
N ARG A 88 -7.18 -7.84 0.87
CA ARG A 88 -7.98 -8.45 -0.19
C ARG A 88 -9.02 -9.40 0.39
N ASN A 89 -10.24 -9.32 -0.12
CA ASN A 89 -11.44 -10.01 0.35
C ASN A 89 -11.90 -9.60 1.77
N ALA A 90 -11.30 -8.59 2.37
CA ALA A 90 -11.74 -8.04 3.65
C ALA A 90 -12.73 -6.91 3.45
N MET A 91 -13.62 -6.71 4.43
CA MET A 91 -14.45 -5.52 4.53
C MET A 91 -13.62 -4.34 5.03
N ALA A 92 -13.74 -3.21 4.36
CA ALA A 92 -13.03 -2.00 4.68
C ALA A 92 -13.98 -0.82 4.81
N GLN A 93 -13.68 0.10 5.73
CA GLN A 93 -14.28 1.43 5.74
C GLN A 93 -13.44 2.35 4.85
N ILE A 94 -14.04 2.88 3.80
CA ILE A 94 -13.39 3.64 2.74
C ILE A 94 -13.89 5.08 2.76
N ASP A 95 -12.97 6.03 2.68
CA ASP A 95 -13.22 7.45 2.54
C ASP A 95 -12.69 7.95 1.18
N VAL A 96 -13.57 8.52 0.39
CA VAL A 96 -13.25 9.13 -0.93
C VAL A 96 -13.46 10.66 -0.91
N GLY A 97 -13.41 11.28 0.28
CA GLY A 97 -13.67 12.70 0.47
C GLY A 97 -15.15 13.05 0.62
N THR A 98 -16.00 12.06 0.86
CA THR A 98 -17.42 12.18 1.17
C THR A 98 -17.73 11.44 2.47
N THR A 99 -18.98 11.06 2.72
CA THR A 99 -19.30 10.18 3.85
C THR A 99 -18.62 8.83 3.67
N PRO A 100 -17.80 8.36 4.64
CA PRO A 100 -17.18 7.05 4.57
C PRO A 100 -18.22 5.92 4.47
N PHE A 101 -17.89 4.88 3.71
CA PHE A 101 -18.76 3.73 3.48
C PHE A 101 -17.99 2.41 3.60
N GLU A 102 -18.72 1.32 3.83
CA GLU A 102 -18.16 -0.02 3.87
C GLU A 102 -18.20 -0.69 2.50
N ALA A 103 -17.11 -1.38 2.15
CA ALA A 103 -17.02 -2.18 0.93
C ALA A 103 -15.99 -3.30 1.08
N GLU A 104 -16.21 -4.39 0.36
CA GLU A 104 -15.26 -5.49 0.22
C GLU A 104 -14.16 -5.10 -0.77
N ILE A 105 -12.89 -5.31 -0.43
CA ILE A 105 -11.75 -5.10 -1.32
C ILE A 105 -11.60 -6.34 -2.19
N LEU A 106 -11.80 -6.21 -3.50
CA LEU A 106 -11.66 -7.33 -4.44
C LEU A 106 -10.25 -7.44 -5.03
N GLY A 107 -9.59 -6.32 -5.28
CA GLY A 107 -8.29 -6.29 -5.92
C GLY A 107 -7.94 -4.93 -6.51
N ILE A 108 -7.00 -4.93 -7.45
CA ILE A 108 -6.67 -3.78 -8.30
C ILE A 108 -6.83 -4.17 -9.77
N ASP A 109 -7.17 -3.21 -10.62
CA ASP A 109 -7.27 -3.39 -12.07
C ASP A 109 -5.96 -3.04 -12.80
N LEU A 110 -5.96 -3.15 -14.13
CA LEU A 110 -4.80 -2.84 -14.98
C LEU A 110 -4.37 -1.36 -14.94
N SER A 111 -5.25 -0.47 -14.49
CA SER A 111 -4.94 0.96 -14.30
C SER A 111 -4.35 1.25 -12.92
N GLY A 112 -4.33 0.26 -12.02
CA GLY A 112 -3.96 0.41 -10.61
C GLY A 112 -5.10 0.91 -9.72
N ALA A 113 -6.33 1.02 -10.24
CA ALA A 113 -7.48 1.40 -9.44
C ALA A 113 -7.89 0.27 -8.49
N LEU A 114 -8.28 0.61 -7.27
CA LEU A 114 -8.80 -0.35 -6.29
C LEU A 114 -10.20 -0.78 -6.69
N ILE A 115 -10.40 -2.09 -6.89
CA ILE A 115 -11.71 -2.68 -7.17
C ILE A 115 -12.38 -3.02 -5.84
N ILE A 116 -13.55 -2.46 -5.63
CA ILE A 116 -14.35 -2.70 -4.42
C ILE A 116 -15.75 -3.17 -4.78
N LYS A 117 -16.39 -3.87 -3.83
CA LYS A 117 -17.78 -4.27 -3.92
C LYS A 117 -18.54 -3.69 -2.73
N LYS A 118 -19.48 -2.79 -3.01
CA LYS A 118 -20.35 -2.20 -2.00
C LYS A 118 -21.39 -3.19 -1.49
N SER A 119 -22.01 -2.91 -0.34
CA SER A 119 -22.99 -3.74 0.33
C SER A 119 -24.20 -4.13 -0.55
N ARG A 120 -24.53 -3.34 -1.58
CA ARG A 120 -25.60 -3.64 -2.56
C ARG A 120 -25.13 -4.49 -3.75
N GLY A 121 -23.89 -4.98 -3.73
CA GLY A 121 -23.31 -5.77 -4.82
C GLY A 121 -22.73 -4.95 -5.98
N GLU A 122 -22.77 -3.61 -5.91
CA GLU A 122 -22.18 -2.73 -6.92
C GLU A 122 -20.66 -2.84 -6.87
N ILE A 123 -20.02 -3.11 -8.02
CA ILE A 123 -18.56 -3.11 -8.17
C ILE A 123 -18.13 -1.76 -8.72
N VAL A 124 -17.15 -1.13 -8.06
CA VAL A 124 -16.64 0.19 -8.39
C VAL A 124 -15.12 0.17 -8.38
N ASN A 125 -14.50 0.89 -9.33
CA ASN A 125 -13.07 1.11 -9.39
C ASN A 125 -12.73 2.48 -8.80
N LEU A 126 -11.88 2.51 -7.77
CA LEU A 126 -11.47 3.74 -7.07
C LEU A 126 -10.04 4.10 -7.44
N HIS A 127 -9.84 5.29 -8.01
CA HIS A 127 -8.51 5.85 -8.31
C HIS A 127 -7.93 6.66 -7.15
N THR A 128 -8.77 7.06 -6.19
CA THR A 128 -8.36 7.84 -5.01
C THR A 128 -9.23 7.47 -3.82
N GLY A 129 -8.69 7.65 -2.61
CA GLY A 129 -9.39 7.39 -1.37
C GLY A 129 -8.42 6.93 -0.28
N SER A 130 -8.97 6.73 0.91
CA SER A 130 -8.26 6.22 2.08
C SER A 130 -9.01 5.06 2.70
N ILE A 131 -8.30 4.01 3.07
CA ILE A 131 -8.84 2.93 3.89
C ILE A 131 -8.72 3.37 5.35
N LEU A 132 -9.86 3.54 6.01
CA LEU A 132 -9.92 3.99 7.40
C LEU A 132 -9.77 2.83 8.40
N SER A 133 -10.31 1.67 8.07
CA SER A 133 -10.21 0.45 8.87
C SER A 133 -10.41 -0.78 7.98
N LEU A 134 -9.88 -1.92 8.43
CA LEU A 134 -10.12 -3.23 7.86
C LEU A 134 -10.76 -4.11 8.94
N GLN A 135 -11.79 -4.85 8.58
CA GLN A 135 -12.34 -5.89 9.45
C GLN A 135 -11.54 -7.18 9.18
N ALA A 136 -11.03 -7.78 10.25
CA ALA A 136 -10.37 -9.06 10.13
C ALA A 136 -11.32 -10.09 9.49
N LEU A 137 -10.82 -10.88 8.54
CA LEU A 137 -11.52 -12.05 8.06
C LEU A 137 -11.63 -13.01 9.26
N SER A 138 -12.84 -13.26 9.72
CA SER A 138 -13.14 -14.24 10.77
C SER A 138 -12.91 -15.66 10.26
#